data_d1f8544ea301238b383e203f9bcc2d14
#
_entry.id   d1f8544ea301238b383e203f9bcc2d14
#
_cell.length_a   1.000
_cell.length_b   1.000
_cell.length_c   1.000
_cell.angle_alpha   90.00
_cell.angle_beta   90.00
_cell.angle_gamma   90.00
#
_symmetry.space_group_name_H-M   'P 1'
#
loop_
_entity.id
_entity.type
_entity.pdbx_description
1 polymer ?
#
loop_
_entity_poly.entity_id
_entity_poly.type
_entity_poly.pdbx_seq_one_letter_code
_entity_poly.pdbx_strand_id
1 'polypeptide(L)'
;MTDISQRTSDTDVLIVGSEGAGSRAAIEAAKNGAHSIIATKGRFTKCGATITAGTDIDIDSRSICDLLGLPGDRRDTPQTFFEDIIIEGKYLNDQRLVEVHVDEGPRRIKELVDWGMRVWGPQKAAGHRYNRGVLSTGLEVMKALRDAVSKYKDYVSIFENVMVNELLVSNGRICGALGIDLHKGEVVVFRTPTVILATGGAQRIYPYSTAPEELTGDGQAMAYRVGAELIDMQFVQFLTSTFLFPPVTTVSINPLLVRGAWLLNTHGSRFMLKWDPERGESTTRDYVAIGIMNEILEGRGWGDEKGSWVKFSMRHLPEDYIDEIAEQGEKILASTLVKIVGKQFFENLKHTSVPAFPASHFFCGGVRVDVDARTNIPGLFAAGEVSGGLNGSNRISGNAITQIVVQGTRAGKAAAEYVKKCPRVDVESSELERAKAHILAPMRRDEGVSAVDLKRRMQKVALEKVGVVRDENGLKEALQALSEMREESARTMVRDKNPVYNIEWIEALQVENMLTTLEMITRSALMRNESRGVHYRRDFPESDDSNWLRHIVVKKRDEEMVLDTTPVVMTRMKPGGAA
;
A
#
# COMPACT_ATOMS: atom_id res chain seq x y z
N MET A 1 4.27 -20.84 32.79
CA MET A 1 3.80 -19.87 31.79
C MET A 1 4.28 -18.50 32.23
N THR A 2 5.04 -17.78 31.42
CA THR A 2 5.45 -16.41 31.71
C THR A 2 4.19 -15.55 31.71
N ASP A 3 3.91 -14.92 32.85
CA ASP A 3 2.77 -14.01 32.94
C ASP A 3 3.12 -12.74 32.14
N ILE A 4 2.50 -12.59 30.95
CA ILE A 4 2.74 -11.44 30.08
C ILE A 4 2.01 -10.24 30.68
N SER A 5 2.76 -9.23 31.10
CA SER A 5 2.24 -8.02 31.73
C SER A 5 1.34 -7.22 30.78
N GLN A 6 0.49 -6.39 31.37
CA GLN A 6 -0.40 -5.50 30.64
C GLN A 6 -0.26 -4.07 31.15
N ARG A 7 -0.28 -3.11 30.21
CA ARG A 7 -0.50 -1.70 30.55
C ARG A 7 -1.71 -1.13 29.79
N THR A 8 -2.30 -0.09 30.34
CA THR A 8 -3.39 0.66 29.71
C THR A 8 -2.92 2.09 29.40
N SER A 9 -3.33 2.61 28.27
CA SER A 9 -3.04 3.99 27.84
C SER A 9 -4.31 4.63 27.29
N ASP A 10 -4.60 5.84 27.76
CA ASP A 10 -5.75 6.64 27.35
C ASP A 10 -5.35 7.69 26.34
N THR A 11 -6.17 7.89 25.31
CA THR A 11 -5.98 8.96 24.32
C THR A 11 -7.31 9.36 23.70
N ASP A 12 -7.38 10.55 23.10
CA ASP A 12 -8.53 10.96 22.31
C ASP A 12 -8.53 10.26 20.95
N VAL A 13 -7.38 10.16 20.31
CA VAL A 13 -7.20 9.55 18.99
C VAL A 13 -6.03 8.57 19.03
N LEU A 14 -6.27 7.31 18.72
CA LEU A 14 -5.21 6.35 18.43
C LEU A 14 -4.93 6.33 16.93
N ILE A 15 -3.68 6.53 16.54
CA ILE A 15 -3.21 6.47 15.15
C ILE A 15 -2.35 5.23 15.00
N VAL A 16 -2.79 4.28 14.18
CA VAL A 16 -2.07 3.03 13.93
C VAL A 16 -1.25 3.17 12.65
N GLY A 17 0.06 3.31 12.81
CA GLY A 17 1.02 3.60 11.74
C GLY A 17 1.58 5.02 11.82
N SER A 18 2.90 5.14 11.68
CA SER A 18 3.65 6.39 11.92
C SER A 18 4.12 7.10 10.64
N GLU A 19 3.79 6.55 9.49
CA GLU A 19 4.27 7.08 8.23
C GLU A 19 3.51 8.33 7.77
N GLY A 20 3.56 8.64 6.47
CA GLY A 20 3.06 9.89 5.92
C GLY A 20 1.63 10.20 6.33
N ALA A 21 0.69 9.26 6.19
CA ALA A 21 -0.72 9.46 6.55
C ALA A 21 -0.91 9.61 8.07
N GLY A 22 -0.27 8.73 8.87
CA GLY A 22 -0.41 8.77 10.33
C GLY A 22 0.24 10.00 10.95
N SER A 23 1.45 10.35 10.54
CA SER A 23 2.12 11.58 10.99
C SER A 23 1.31 12.83 10.62
N ARG A 24 0.76 12.85 9.39
CA ARG A 24 -0.09 13.96 8.94
C ARG A 24 -1.37 14.06 9.76
N ALA A 25 -2.01 12.92 10.06
CA ALA A 25 -3.21 12.86 10.88
C ALA A 25 -2.97 13.36 12.31
N ALA A 26 -1.83 12.98 12.92
CA ALA A 26 -1.45 13.45 14.25
C ALA A 26 -1.30 14.98 14.32
N ILE A 27 -0.66 15.58 13.30
CA ILE A 27 -0.52 17.04 13.21
C ILE A 27 -1.90 17.72 13.17
N GLU A 28 -2.82 17.21 12.36
CA GLU A 28 -4.15 17.82 12.24
C GLU A 28 -5.03 17.57 13.48
N ALA A 29 -4.95 16.39 14.09
CA ALA A 29 -5.62 16.13 15.37
C ALA A 29 -5.16 17.12 16.46
N ALA A 30 -3.83 17.32 16.57
CA ALA A 30 -3.25 18.26 17.52
C ALA A 30 -3.65 19.72 17.24
N LYS A 31 -3.64 20.18 15.98
CA LYS A 31 -4.14 21.51 15.58
C LYS A 31 -5.60 21.74 15.98
N ASN A 32 -6.40 20.69 16.06
CA ASN A 32 -7.81 20.74 16.46
C ASN A 32 -8.01 20.44 17.96
N GLY A 33 -6.92 20.37 18.75
CA GLY A 33 -6.94 20.26 20.22
C GLY A 33 -7.14 18.85 20.75
N ALA A 34 -7.01 17.80 19.93
CA ALA A 34 -7.10 16.41 20.36
C ALA A 34 -5.72 15.84 20.71
N HIS A 35 -5.63 15.12 21.82
CA HIS A 35 -4.45 14.34 22.19
C HIS A 35 -4.43 13.03 21.41
N SER A 36 -3.29 12.67 20.85
CA SER A 36 -3.13 11.44 20.08
C SER A 36 -1.94 10.59 20.51
N ILE A 37 -2.10 9.27 20.34
CA ILE A 37 -0.99 8.32 20.40
C ILE A 37 -0.77 7.79 19.00
N ILE A 38 0.47 7.90 18.50
CA ILE A 38 0.92 7.16 17.31
C ILE A 38 1.51 5.84 17.79
N ALA A 39 0.89 4.71 17.42
CA ALA A 39 1.43 3.38 17.66
C ALA A 39 2.01 2.81 16.35
N THR A 40 3.26 2.39 16.36
CA THR A 40 3.98 1.91 15.16
C THR A 40 4.78 0.66 15.44
N LYS A 41 4.72 -0.32 14.51
CA LYS A 41 5.46 -1.59 14.61
C LYS A 41 6.99 -1.41 14.64
N GLY A 42 7.48 -0.38 14.00
CA GLY A 42 8.90 -0.06 13.94
C GLY A 42 9.21 1.27 14.63
N ARG A 43 10.28 1.93 14.19
CA ARG A 43 10.67 3.24 14.69
C ARG A 43 9.95 4.35 13.95
N PHE A 44 9.54 5.37 14.67
CA PHE A 44 8.88 6.55 14.12
C PHE A 44 9.70 7.16 12.97
N THR A 45 9.06 7.38 11.83
CA THR A 45 9.66 7.91 10.59
C THR A 45 10.81 7.09 9.98
N LYS A 46 11.02 5.85 10.42
CA LYS A 46 12.11 4.99 9.93
C LYS A 46 11.64 3.60 9.48
N CYS A 47 10.35 3.38 9.38
CA CYS A 47 9.74 2.13 8.94
C CYS A 47 8.63 2.42 7.93
N GLY A 48 8.18 1.40 7.18
CA GLY A 48 7.10 1.43 6.21
C GLY A 48 7.43 2.05 4.85
N ALA A 49 6.44 2.24 3.97
CA ALA A 49 6.65 2.51 2.56
C ALA A 49 7.00 3.96 2.22
N THR A 50 6.55 4.94 3.01
CA THR A 50 6.76 6.36 2.68
C THR A 50 8.24 6.73 2.65
N ILE A 51 9.03 6.26 3.64
CA ILE A 51 10.47 6.61 3.73
C ILE A 51 11.27 6.01 2.57
N THR A 52 10.83 4.89 2.01
CA THR A 52 11.48 4.22 0.87
C THR A 52 10.90 4.64 -0.47
N ALA A 53 9.87 5.51 -0.48
CA ALA A 53 9.20 5.91 -1.70
C ALA A 53 10.16 6.60 -2.67
N GLY A 54 10.11 6.16 -3.91
CA GLY A 54 10.62 6.91 -5.06
C GLY A 54 9.72 8.12 -5.32
N THR A 55 10.10 9.04 -5.93
CA THR A 55 10.19 10.46 -5.86
C THR A 55 9.21 11.32 -6.62
N ASP A 56 8.21 10.78 -7.30
CA ASP A 56 7.21 11.63 -7.95
C ASP A 56 6.10 11.95 -6.95
N ILE A 57 5.86 13.23 -6.73
CA ILE A 57 4.75 13.73 -5.90
C ILE A 57 3.87 14.56 -6.82
N ASP A 58 2.69 14.05 -7.18
CA ASP A 58 1.87 14.68 -8.19
C ASP A 58 0.91 15.72 -7.62
N ILE A 59 1.01 16.90 -8.19
CA ILE A 59 0.01 17.97 -8.18
C ILE A 59 -0.02 18.59 -9.57
N ASP A 60 -1.07 19.30 -9.94
CA ASP A 60 -1.14 19.95 -11.24
C ASP A 60 0.00 20.97 -11.44
N SER A 61 0.52 21.06 -12.68
CA SER A 61 1.66 21.92 -13.00
C SER A 61 1.42 23.41 -12.80
N ARG A 62 0.17 23.87 -12.92
CA ARG A 62 -0.16 25.28 -12.61
C ARG A 62 0.11 25.55 -11.13
N SER A 63 -0.33 24.67 -10.25
CA SER A 63 -0.06 24.78 -8.81
C SER A 63 1.43 24.67 -8.48
N ILE A 64 2.20 23.88 -9.21
CA ILE A 64 3.66 23.84 -9.09
C ILE A 64 4.27 25.23 -9.34
N CYS A 65 3.84 25.91 -10.42
CA CYS A 65 4.28 27.28 -10.72
C CYS A 65 3.85 28.27 -9.63
N ASP A 66 2.58 28.24 -9.25
CA ASP A 66 1.96 29.27 -8.43
C ASP A 66 2.34 29.16 -6.93
N LEU A 67 2.47 27.93 -6.42
CA LEU A 67 2.72 27.68 -5.00
C LEU A 67 4.17 27.35 -4.67
N LEU A 68 4.89 26.69 -5.57
CA LEU A 68 6.26 26.22 -5.31
C LEU A 68 7.30 27.07 -6.04
N GLY A 69 6.90 27.94 -6.97
CA GLY A 69 7.82 28.77 -7.75
C GLY A 69 8.71 27.96 -8.70
N LEU A 70 8.35 26.71 -9.02
CA LEU A 70 9.10 25.85 -9.92
C LEU A 70 8.54 25.97 -11.35
N PRO A 71 9.35 25.66 -12.40
CA PRO A 71 8.86 25.65 -13.77
C PRO A 71 7.79 24.57 -13.94
N GLY A 72 6.79 24.85 -14.79
CA GLY A 72 5.71 23.91 -15.07
C GLY A 72 4.85 24.36 -16.25
N ASP A 73 3.94 23.51 -16.71
CA ASP A 73 3.03 23.83 -17.80
C ASP A 73 1.70 24.35 -17.24
N ARG A 74 1.44 25.65 -17.41
CA ARG A 74 0.22 26.29 -16.89
C ARG A 74 -1.09 25.84 -17.54
N ARG A 75 -1.03 25.06 -18.63
CA ARG A 75 -2.20 24.41 -19.22
C ARG A 75 -2.68 23.21 -18.39
N ASP A 76 -1.80 22.63 -17.58
CA ASP A 76 -2.17 21.61 -16.62
C ASP A 76 -2.85 22.24 -15.40
N THR A 77 -4.00 21.72 -15.05
CA THR A 77 -4.91 22.25 -14.02
C THR A 77 -5.39 21.13 -13.11
N PRO A 78 -6.00 21.42 -11.95
CA PRO A 78 -6.69 20.40 -11.17
C PRO A 78 -7.68 19.57 -11.99
N GLN A 79 -8.37 20.18 -12.97
CA GLN A 79 -9.31 19.46 -13.84
C GLN A 79 -8.59 18.46 -14.77
N THR A 80 -7.48 18.86 -15.41
CA THR A 80 -6.72 17.94 -16.28
C THR A 80 -6.05 16.82 -15.47
N PHE A 81 -5.68 17.10 -14.24
CA PHE A 81 -5.16 16.08 -13.33
C PHE A 81 -6.26 15.12 -12.87
N PHE A 82 -7.43 15.63 -12.52
CA PHE A 82 -8.62 14.83 -12.23
C PHE A 82 -8.92 13.83 -13.36
N GLU A 83 -8.94 14.32 -14.61
CA GLU A 83 -9.21 13.49 -15.79
C GLU A 83 -8.18 12.36 -15.96
N ASP A 84 -6.88 12.65 -15.80
CA ASP A 84 -5.83 11.65 -15.90
C ASP A 84 -5.98 10.55 -14.83
N ILE A 85 -6.34 10.93 -13.59
CA ILE A 85 -6.59 9.96 -12.51
C ILE A 85 -7.79 9.06 -12.85
N ILE A 86 -8.87 9.61 -13.38
CA ILE A 86 -10.08 8.85 -13.74
C ILE A 86 -9.81 7.89 -14.91
N ILE A 87 -9.09 8.38 -15.93
CA ILE A 87 -8.74 7.56 -17.12
C ILE A 87 -7.83 6.40 -16.70
N GLU A 88 -6.80 6.67 -15.89
CA GLU A 88 -5.87 5.64 -15.42
C GLU A 88 -6.57 4.64 -14.49
N GLY A 89 -7.45 5.10 -13.61
CA GLY A 89 -8.29 4.28 -12.73
C GLY A 89 -9.40 3.52 -13.44
N LYS A 90 -9.50 3.64 -14.77
CA LYS A 90 -10.50 3.00 -15.65
C LYS A 90 -11.95 3.25 -15.17
N TYR A 91 -12.21 4.49 -14.74
CA TYR A 91 -13.53 4.96 -14.27
C TYR A 91 -14.07 4.24 -13.01
N LEU A 92 -13.23 3.50 -12.29
CA LEU A 92 -13.59 2.87 -11.01
C LEU A 92 -13.21 3.72 -9.78
N ASN A 93 -12.84 4.97 -9.96
CA ASN A 93 -12.56 5.90 -8.86
C ASN A 93 -13.87 6.39 -8.25
N ASP A 94 -13.97 6.50 -6.94
CA ASP A 94 -14.96 7.40 -6.33
C ASP A 94 -14.52 8.84 -6.63
N GLN A 95 -15.20 9.48 -7.57
CA GLN A 95 -14.80 10.79 -8.10
C GLN A 95 -14.80 11.89 -7.03
N ARG A 96 -15.59 11.76 -5.96
CA ARG A 96 -15.55 12.69 -4.82
C ARG A 96 -14.22 12.69 -4.10
N LEU A 97 -13.60 11.50 -3.96
CA LEU A 97 -12.25 11.37 -3.37
C LEU A 97 -11.19 11.99 -4.29
N VAL A 98 -11.35 11.83 -5.62
CA VAL A 98 -10.44 12.44 -6.60
C VAL A 98 -10.57 13.96 -6.62
N GLU A 99 -11.78 14.50 -6.53
CA GLU A 99 -12.02 15.95 -6.40
C GLU A 99 -11.24 16.54 -5.22
N VAL A 100 -11.44 15.97 -4.04
CA VAL A 100 -10.73 16.40 -2.83
C VAL A 100 -9.21 16.28 -2.99
N HIS A 101 -8.75 15.20 -3.64
CA HIS A 101 -7.32 14.95 -3.86
C HIS A 101 -6.69 16.03 -4.73
N VAL A 102 -7.30 16.39 -5.86
CA VAL A 102 -6.74 17.40 -6.78
C VAL A 102 -6.90 18.84 -6.25
N ASP A 103 -7.98 19.11 -5.50
CA ASP A 103 -8.25 20.44 -4.97
C ASP A 103 -7.39 20.78 -3.74
N GLU A 104 -7.16 19.81 -2.84
CA GLU A 104 -6.38 20.02 -1.62
C GLU A 104 -4.89 19.66 -1.77
N GLY A 105 -4.56 18.75 -2.67
CA GLY A 105 -3.20 18.23 -2.86
C GLY A 105 -2.13 19.32 -2.95
N PRO A 106 -2.29 20.34 -3.83
CA PRO A 106 -1.30 21.40 -3.99
C PRO A 106 -0.96 22.11 -2.68
N ARG A 107 -1.98 22.46 -1.90
CA ARG A 107 -1.79 23.12 -0.61
C ARG A 107 -1.09 22.20 0.39
N ARG A 108 -1.43 20.90 0.42
CA ARG A 108 -0.82 19.95 1.36
C ARG A 108 0.65 19.68 1.03
N ILE A 109 1.00 19.65 -0.25
CA ILE A 109 2.41 19.54 -0.68
C ILE A 109 3.17 20.81 -0.35
N LYS A 110 2.57 22.00 -0.55
CA LYS A 110 3.17 23.27 -0.12
C LYS A 110 3.49 23.29 1.38
N GLU A 111 2.58 22.76 2.23
CA GLU A 111 2.81 22.65 3.66
C GLU A 111 4.05 21.77 3.98
N LEU A 112 4.28 20.66 3.26
CA LEU A 112 5.50 19.86 3.43
C LEU A 112 6.77 20.64 3.05
N VAL A 113 6.71 21.42 1.97
CA VAL A 113 7.82 22.30 1.55
C VAL A 113 8.09 23.36 2.62
N ASP A 114 7.05 23.98 3.18
CA ASP A 114 7.15 24.95 4.27
C ASP A 114 7.72 24.34 5.57
N TRP A 115 7.55 23.02 5.76
CA TRP A 115 8.16 22.28 6.87
C TRP A 115 9.57 21.79 6.56
N GLY A 116 10.13 22.16 5.40
CA GLY A 116 11.51 21.91 5.04
C GLY A 116 11.74 20.70 4.11
N MET A 117 10.69 20.16 3.49
CA MET A 117 10.86 19.17 2.41
C MET A 117 11.57 19.82 1.22
N ARG A 118 12.69 19.26 0.81
CA ARG A 118 13.37 19.69 -0.41
C ARG A 118 12.69 19.12 -1.63
N VAL A 119 12.51 19.95 -2.63
CA VAL A 119 11.89 19.59 -3.91
C VAL A 119 12.78 20.04 -5.07
N TRP A 120 12.67 19.30 -6.17
CA TRP A 120 13.31 19.60 -7.44
C TRP A 120 12.22 19.79 -8.51
N GLY A 121 12.60 20.25 -9.68
CA GLY A 121 11.67 20.55 -10.76
C GLY A 121 10.79 19.36 -11.18
N PRO A 122 9.68 19.66 -11.86
CA PRO A 122 8.75 18.63 -12.30
C PRO A 122 9.35 17.73 -13.37
N GLN A 123 8.97 16.46 -13.33
CA GLN A 123 9.26 15.52 -14.40
C GLN A 123 7.99 14.84 -14.91
N LYS A 124 8.10 14.21 -16.08
CA LYS A 124 7.02 13.41 -16.64
C LYS A 124 7.09 12.00 -16.09
N ALA A 125 5.96 11.51 -15.59
CA ALA A 125 5.77 10.12 -15.20
C ALA A 125 4.84 9.39 -16.16
N ALA A 126 4.84 8.05 -16.11
CA ALA A 126 3.95 7.23 -16.93
C ALA A 126 2.47 7.50 -16.60
N GLY A 127 1.63 7.56 -17.65
CA GLY A 127 0.20 7.81 -17.52
C GLY A 127 -0.20 9.29 -17.50
N HIS A 128 0.74 10.23 -17.44
CA HIS A 128 0.46 11.66 -17.37
C HIS A 128 0.53 12.37 -18.72
N ARG A 129 -0.41 13.28 -18.98
CA ARG A 129 -0.36 14.19 -20.14
C ARG A 129 0.70 15.28 -19.97
N TYR A 130 0.95 15.74 -18.74
CA TYR A 130 1.84 16.85 -18.40
C TYR A 130 2.94 16.44 -17.41
N ASN A 131 4.01 17.23 -17.33
CA ASN A 131 5.06 17.10 -16.33
C ASN A 131 4.56 17.67 -14.99
N ARG A 132 4.03 16.83 -14.11
CA ARG A 132 3.44 17.27 -12.84
C ARG A 132 4.06 16.62 -11.60
N GLY A 133 4.95 15.66 -11.77
CA GLY A 133 5.65 15.01 -10.65
C GLY A 133 6.71 15.93 -10.05
N VAL A 134 6.44 16.52 -8.89
CA VAL A 134 7.45 17.23 -8.11
C VAL A 134 8.42 16.20 -7.55
N LEU A 135 9.69 16.31 -7.95
CA LEU A 135 10.73 15.40 -7.46
C LEU A 135 11.08 15.69 -6.01
N SER A 136 11.05 14.66 -5.18
CA SER A 136 11.55 14.68 -3.81
C SER A 136 12.02 13.26 -3.43
N THR A 137 12.19 12.96 -2.18
CA THR A 137 12.42 11.59 -1.67
C THR A 137 11.51 11.31 -0.49
N GLY A 138 11.17 10.05 -0.28
CA GLY A 138 10.43 9.66 0.92
C GLY A 138 11.11 10.08 2.22
N LEU A 139 12.46 10.10 2.22
CA LEU A 139 13.23 10.60 3.35
C LEU A 139 12.96 12.08 3.64
N GLU A 140 12.88 12.93 2.60
CA GLU A 140 12.57 14.35 2.77
C GLU A 140 11.12 14.56 3.27
N VAL A 141 10.17 13.79 2.73
CA VAL A 141 8.79 13.78 3.21
C VAL A 141 8.73 13.43 4.70
N MET A 142 9.37 12.34 5.11
CA MET A 142 9.34 11.88 6.51
C MET A 142 10.11 12.82 7.45
N LYS A 143 11.18 13.45 6.97
CA LYS A 143 11.88 14.49 7.73
C LYS A 143 10.98 15.70 8.00
N ALA A 144 10.32 16.22 6.98
CA ALA A 144 9.40 17.35 7.14
C ALA A 144 8.24 17.03 8.09
N LEU A 145 7.65 15.83 7.97
CA LEU A 145 6.59 15.38 8.87
C LEU A 145 7.07 15.19 10.30
N ARG A 146 8.25 14.59 10.52
CA ARG A 146 8.85 14.45 11.85
C ARG A 146 9.05 15.80 12.53
N ASP A 147 9.65 16.74 11.79
CA ASP A 147 9.94 18.07 12.31
C ASP A 147 8.64 18.86 12.59
N ALA A 148 7.59 18.62 11.80
CA ALA A 148 6.27 19.18 12.06
C ALA A 148 5.59 18.54 13.29
N VAL A 149 5.61 17.21 13.43
CA VAL A 149 5.06 16.49 14.61
C VAL A 149 5.73 16.94 15.89
N SER A 150 7.06 17.16 15.87
CA SER A 150 7.81 17.58 17.06
C SER A 150 7.34 18.91 17.66
N LYS A 151 6.66 19.76 16.88
CA LYS A 151 6.07 21.03 17.35
C LYS A 151 4.81 20.81 18.21
N TYR A 152 4.24 19.60 18.18
CA TYR A 152 3.03 19.22 18.89
C TYR A 152 3.28 18.15 19.98
N LYS A 153 4.49 18.13 20.56
CA LYS A 153 4.91 17.14 21.57
C LYS A 153 3.99 17.07 22.79
N ASP A 154 3.27 18.16 23.10
CA ASP A 154 2.33 18.20 24.22
C ASP A 154 0.97 17.54 23.88
N TYR A 155 0.70 17.29 22.60
CA TYR A 155 -0.52 16.66 22.08
C TYR A 155 -0.28 15.29 21.47
N VAL A 156 0.96 14.96 21.07
CA VAL A 156 1.29 13.73 20.33
C VAL A 156 2.29 12.90 21.12
N SER A 157 1.87 11.72 21.54
CA SER A 157 2.74 10.70 22.12
C SER A 157 3.07 9.64 21.07
N ILE A 158 4.31 9.13 21.07
CA ILE A 158 4.78 8.14 20.09
C ILE A 158 5.14 6.85 20.81
N PHE A 159 4.51 5.74 20.41
CA PHE A 159 4.76 4.40 20.91
C PHE A 159 5.42 3.60 19.79
N GLU A 160 6.75 3.53 19.83
CA GLU A 160 7.57 2.75 18.88
C GLU A 160 7.59 1.27 19.26
N ASN A 161 7.78 0.41 18.26
CA ASN A 161 7.81 -1.04 18.40
C ASN A 161 6.51 -1.60 19.04
N VAL A 162 5.38 -0.96 18.75
CA VAL A 162 4.06 -1.40 19.20
C VAL A 162 3.23 -1.82 18.00
N MET A 163 2.93 -3.11 17.90
CA MET A 163 2.03 -3.67 16.90
C MET A 163 0.61 -3.70 17.47
N VAL A 164 -0.27 -2.87 16.93
CA VAL A 164 -1.72 -2.99 17.16
C VAL A 164 -2.27 -4.11 16.29
N ASN A 165 -3.01 -5.04 16.86
CA ASN A 165 -3.56 -6.20 16.14
C ASN A 165 -5.08 -6.35 16.29
N GLU A 166 -5.69 -5.78 17.33
CA GLU A 166 -7.12 -5.85 17.55
C GLU A 166 -7.73 -4.46 17.76
N LEU A 167 -8.85 -4.21 17.10
CA LEU A 167 -9.74 -3.10 17.40
C LEU A 167 -10.84 -3.58 18.36
N LEU A 168 -11.18 -2.76 19.33
CA LEU A 168 -12.21 -3.05 20.33
C LEU A 168 -13.46 -2.24 19.99
N VAL A 169 -14.59 -2.92 19.91
CA VAL A 169 -15.89 -2.35 19.54
C VAL A 169 -16.91 -2.65 20.63
N SER A 170 -17.62 -1.63 21.06
CA SER A 170 -18.76 -1.75 21.96
C SER A 170 -19.95 -0.99 21.38
N ASN A 171 -21.14 -1.60 21.39
CA ASN A 171 -22.36 -1.03 20.81
C ASN A 171 -22.18 -0.52 19.35
N GLY A 172 -21.43 -1.26 18.53
CA GLY A 172 -21.20 -0.96 17.12
C GLY A 172 -20.27 0.23 16.85
N ARG A 173 -19.53 0.72 17.84
CA ARG A 173 -18.56 1.80 17.70
C ARG A 173 -17.22 1.48 18.35
N ILE A 174 -16.15 2.13 17.89
CA ILE A 174 -14.82 2.00 18.49
C ILE A 174 -14.84 2.45 19.96
N CYS A 175 -14.23 1.63 20.82
CA CYS A 175 -13.99 1.94 22.24
C CYS A 175 -12.51 1.75 22.63
N GLY A 176 -11.69 1.18 21.74
CA GLY A 176 -10.27 0.97 22.01
C GLY A 176 -9.57 0.12 20.96
N ALA A 177 -8.36 -0.28 21.30
CA ALA A 177 -7.55 -1.22 20.53
C ALA A 177 -6.59 -1.98 21.46
N LEU A 178 -6.08 -3.12 20.97
CA LEU A 178 -5.12 -3.94 21.67
C LEU A 178 -3.90 -4.16 20.82
N GLY A 179 -2.72 -4.09 21.43
CA GLY A 179 -1.44 -4.31 20.74
C GLY A 179 -0.40 -4.95 21.65
N ILE A 180 0.76 -5.17 21.08
CA ILE A 180 1.94 -5.75 21.73
C ILE A 180 3.06 -4.72 21.67
N ASP A 181 3.64 -4.38 22.81
CA ASP A 181 4.91 -3.65 22.91
C ASP A 181 6.06 -4.67 22.79
N LEU A 182 6.69 -4.72 21.64
CA LEU A 182 7.75 -5.65 21.32
C LEU A 182 9.00 -5.47 22.18
N HIS A 183 9.29 -4.21 22.54
CA HIS A 183 10.48 -3.90 23.34
C HIS A 183 10.34 -4.36 24.79
N LYS A 184 9.12 -4.29 25.34
CA LYS A 184 8.84 -4.67 26.71
C LYS A 184 8.28 -6.09 26.84
N GLY A 185 7.77 -6.66 25.76
CA GLY A 185 7.10 -7.96 25.79
C GLY A 185 5.77 -7.92 26.54
N GLU A 186 5.02 -6.81 26.47
CA GLU A 186 3.77 -6.59 27.20
C GLU A 186 2.58 -6.32 26.28
N VAL A 187 1.39 -6.62 26.73
CA VAL A 187 0.15 -6.23 26.07
C VAL A 187 -0.18 -4.78 26.39
N VAL A 188 -0.54 -4.01 25.35
CA VAL A 188 -0.97 -2.62 25.50
C VAL A 188 -2.45 -2.49 25.15
N VAL A 189 -3.25 -2.04 26.12
CA VAL A 189 -4.66 -1.70 25.93
C VAL A 189 -4.78 -0.19 25.69
N PHE A 190 -5.23 0.21 24.53
CA PHE A 190 -5.54 1.60 24.23
C PHE A 190 -7.03 1.83 24.45
N ARG A 191 -7.38 2.72 25.38
CA ARG A 191 -8.76 3.17 25.56
C ARG A 191 -8.95 4.48 24.79
N THR A 192 -9.72 4.45 23.74
CA THR A 192 -9.94 5.60 22.85
C THR A 192 -11.30 5.50 22.16
N PRO A 193 -12.04 6.60 21.96
CA PRO A 193 -13.25 6.61 21.16
C PRO A 193 -12.96 6.61 19.66
N THR A 194 -11.70 6.75 19.24
CA THR A 194 -11.36 7.00 17.84
C THR A 194 -10.04 6.35 17.44
N VAL A 195 -10.07 5.59 16.35
CA VAL A 195 -8.88 4.99 15.73
C VAL A 195 -8.75 5.46 14.30
N ILE A 196 -7.55 5.87 13.90
CA ILE A 196 -7.17 6.13 12.50
C ILE A 196 -6.22 5.01 12.06
N LEU A 197 -6.65 4.21 11.10
CA LEU A 197 -5.78 3.24 10.44
C LEU A 197 -4.94 3.96 9.39
N ALA A 198 -3.61 3.92 9.53
CA ALA A 198 -2.61 4.46 8.61
C ALA A 198 -1.50 3.44 8.36
N THR A 199 -1.89 2.16 8.23
CA THR A 199 -1.03 0.99 8.26
C THR A 199 -0.41 0.63 6.90
N GLY A 200 -0.75 1.36 5.84
CA GLY A 200 -0.29 1.07 4.48
C GLY A 200 -0.98 -0.14 3.85
N GLY A 201 -0.35 -0.71 2.85
CA GLY A 201 -0.89 -1.83 2.08
C GLY A 201 -0.56 -3.20 2.65
N ALA A 202 -0.57 -4.22 1.78
CA ALA A 202 -0.37 -5.63 2.15
C ALA A 202 0.60 -6.34 1.18
N GLN A 203 1.59 -5.63 0.68
CA GLN A 203 2.46 -6.15 -0.40
C GLN A 203 3.24 -7.40 -0.01
N ARG A 204 3.51 -7.60 1.30
CA ARG A 204 4.23 -8.78 1.81
C ARG A 204 3.43 -10.09 1.78
N ILE A 205 2.18 -10.03 1.34
CA ILE A 205 1.42 -11.22 0.91
C ILE A 205 2.12 -11.92 -0.27
N TYR A 206 2.85 -11.17 -1.09
CA TYR A 206 3.62 -11.70 -2.22
C TYR A 206 5.10 -11.82 -1.87
N PRO A 207 5.81 -12.85 -2.38
CA PRO A 207 7.22 -13.06 -2.06
C PRO A 207 8.12 -11.99 -2.66
N TYR A 208 7.75 -11.42 -3.82
CA TYR A 208 8.46 -10.31 -4.45
C TYR A 208 7.68 -9.01 -4.24
N SER A 209 8.31 -8.05 -3.58
CA SER A 209 7.67 -6.80 -3.21
C SER A 209 8.68 -5.66 -3.20
N THR A 210 8.27 -4.48 -3.63
CA THR A 210 9.05 -3.25 -3.47
C THR A 210 8.81 -2.57 -2.12
N ALA A 211 7.89 -3.10 -1.31
CA ALA A 211 7.55 -2.57 0.00
C ALA A 211 8.37 -3.20 1.13
N PRO A 212 8.62 -2.49 2.23
CA PRO A 212 9.28 -3.02 3.41
C PRO A 212 8.43 -4.08 4.14
N GLU A 213 9.07 -4.79 5.09
CA GLU A 213 8.49 -5.98 5.75
C GLU A 213 7.22 -5.70 6.58
N GLU A 214 7.01 -4.45 6.98
CA GLU A 214 5.88 -4.06 7.82
C GLU A 214 4.52 -4.06 7.10
N LEU A 215 4.49 -4.11 5.76
CA LEU A 215 3.26 -4.01 4.98
C LEU A 215 2.58 -5.38 4.80
N THR A 216 1.94 -5.84 5.84
CA THR A 216 1.36 -7.19 5.99
C THR A 216 -0.18 -7.23 5.97
N GLY A 217 -0.86 -6.10 5.71
CA GLY A 217 -2.32 -6.06 5.62
C GLY A 217 -3.04 -6.01 6.97
N ASP A 218 -2.35 -5.65 8.03
CA ASP A 218 -2.94 -5.66 9.39
C ASP A 218 -4.15 -4.74 9.50
N GLY A 219 -4.09 -3.53 8.91
CA GLY A 219 -5.19 -2.57 8.97
C GLY A 219 -6.42 -3.05 8.22
N GLN A 220 -6.24 -3.66 7.05
CA GLN A 220 -7.33 -4.24 6.26
C GLN A 220 -8.00 -5.39 7.03
N ALA A 221 -7.19 -6.28 7.62
CA ALA A 221 -7.69 -7.40 8.40
C ALA A 221 -8.41 -6.96 9.68
N MET A 222 -7.84 -5.99 10.43
CA MET A 222 -8.48 -5.41 11.61
C MET A 222 -9.81 -4.73 11.27
N ALA A 223 -9.85 -3.94 10.20
CA ALA A 223 -11.07 -3.28 9.73
C ALA A 223 -12.15 -4.31 9.37
N TYR A 224 -11.77 -5.37 8.64
CA TYR A 224 -12.69 -6.45 8.29
C TYR A 224 -13.25 -7.15 9.55
N ARG A 225 -12.41 -7.48 10.53
CA ARG A 225 -12.84 -8.18 11.75
C ARG A 225 -13.93 -7.44 12.52
N VAL A 226 -13.87 -6.11 12.52
CA VAL A 226 -14.89 -5.27 13.22
C VAL A 226 -16.08 -4.89 12.33
N GLY A 227 -16.18 -5.44 11.11
CA GLY A 227 -17.31 -5.22 10.21
C GLY A 227 -17.21 -3.95 9.35
N ALA A 228 -16.03 -3.36 9.22
CA ALA A 228 -15.83 -2.30 8.25
C ALA A 228 -15.93 -2.85 6.82
N GLU A 229 -16.47 -2.04 5.91
CA GLU A 229 -16.51 -2.36 4.49
C GLU A 229 -15.14 -2.13 3.85
N LEU A 230 -14.70 -3.10 3.03
CA LEU A 230 -13.54 -2.94 2.17
C LEU A 230 -13.99 -2.99 0.71
N ILE A 231 -13.32 -2.25 -0.16
CA ILE A 231 -13.68 -2.19 -1.58
C ILE A 231 -12.50 -2.53 -2.47
N ASP A 232 -12.82 -3.18 -3.59
CA ASP A 232 -11.93 -3.36 -4.73
C ASP A 232 -10.61 -4.07 -4.39
N MET A 233 -10.64 -5.01 -3.46
CA MET A 233 -9.47 -5.71 -2.93
C MET A 233 -8.66 -6.46 -4.00
N GLN A 234 -9.27 -6.82 -5.13
CA GLN A 234 -8.60 -7.50 -6.25
C GLN A 234 -7.58 -6.63 -7.00
N PHE A 235 -7.58 -5.30 -6.82
CA PHE A 235 -6.70 -4.41 -7.54
C PHE A 235 -5.36 -4.21 -6.81
N VAL A 236 -4.44 -5.12 -7.05
CA VAL A 236 -3.06 -5.09 -6.57
C VAL A 236 -2.14 -4.74 -7.72
N GLN A 237 -1.46 -3.59 -7.64
CA GLN A 237 -0.54 -3.11 -8.66
C GLN A 237 0.83 -3.75 -8.50
N PHE A 238 1.38 -4.27 -9.60
CA PHE A 238 2.73 -4.81 -9.69
C PHE A 238 3.61 -3.90 -10.55
N LEU A 239 4.87 -3.79 -10.19
CA LEU A 239 5.89 -3.08 -10.97
C LEU A 239 6.97 -4.02 -11.48
N THR A 240 7.51 -3.70 -12.65
CA THR A 240 8.73 -4.35 -13.15
C THR A 240 9.89 -4.04 -12.22
N SER A 241 10.49 -5.07 -11.69
CA SER A 241 11.51 -5.01 -10.64
C SER A 241 12.67 -5.95 -10.94
N THR A 242 13.80 -5.71 -10.29
CA THR A 242 14.95 -6.60 -10.27
C THR A 242 15.52 -6.71 -8.86
N PHE A 243 16.48 -7.62 -8.65
CA PHE A 243 17.25 -7.67 -7.40
C PHE A 243 18.45 -6.72 -7.49
N LEU A 244 18.57 -5.82 -6.55
CA LEU A 244 19.74 -4.96 -6.42
C LEU A 244 20.92 -5.75 -5.80
N PHE A 245 20.62 -6.53 -4.76
CA PHE A 245 21.52 -7.53 -4.15
C PHE A 245 20.82 -8.88 -4.17
N PRO A 246 21.06 -9.71 -5.20
CA PRO A 246 20.39 -11.00 -5.25
C PRO A 246 20.72 -11.87 -4.02
N PRO A 247 19.71 -12.51 -3.39
CA PRO A 247 18.26 -12.42 -3.70
C PRO A 247 17.49 -11.48 -2.77
N VAL A 248 18.13 -10.49 -2.14
CA VAL A 248 17.62 -9.86 -0.90
C VAL A 248 16.77 -8.60 -1.14
N THR A 249 17.18 -7.73 -2.03
CA THR A 249 16.51 -6.42 -2.17
C THR A 249 15.90 -6.25 -3.54
N THR A 250 14.57 -6.16 -3.58
CA THR A 250 13.81 -5.89 -4.79
C THR A 250 13.71 -4.37 -5.02
N VAL A 251 14.07 -3.91 -6.20
CA VAL A 251 13.94 -2.51 -6.61
C VAL A 251 13.20 -2.39 -7.93
N SER A 252 12.41 -1.33 -8.07
CA SER A 252 11.73 -1.02 -9.32
C SER A 252 12.72 -0.53 -10.38
N ILE A 253 12.67 -1.13 -11.57
CA ILE A 253 13.38 -0.68 -12.76
C ILE A 253 12.44 -0.05 -13.80
N ASN A 254 11.18 0.15 -13.43
CA ASN A 254 10.17 0.73 -14.31
C ASN A 254 10.58 2.11 -14.91
N PRO A 255 11.23 3.02 -14.16
CA PRO A 255 11.70 4.29 -14.72
C PRO A 255 12.73 4.13 -15.85
N LEU A 256 13.46 3.02 -15.93
CA LEU A 256 14.43 2.76 -16.96
C LEU A 256 13.79 2.25 -18.26
N LEU A 257 12.60 1.65 -18.18
CA LEU A 257 11.84 1.21 -19.37
C LEU A 257 11.43 2.41 -20.24
N VAL A 258 10.98 3.50 -19.62
CA VAL A 258 10.63 4.74 -20.34
C VAL A 258 11.86 5.48 -20.90
N ARG A 259 13.07 5.06 -20.49
CA ARG A 259 14.35 5.57 -20.99
C ARG A 259 14.97 4.66 -22.06
N GLY A 260 14.20 3.72 -22.61
CA GLY A 260 14.57 2.90 -23.75
C GLY A 260 15.14 1.52 -23.41
N ALA A 261 15.12 1.08 -22.16
CA ALA A 261 15.51 -0.30 -21.84
C ALA A 261 14.56 -1.32 -22.47
N TRP A 262 15.06 -2.50 -22.80
CA TRP A 262 14.30 -3.59 -23.41
C TRP A 262 14.02 -4.73 -22.43
N LEU A 263 12.85 -5.35 -22.61
CA LEU A 263 12.47 -6.61 -21.98
C LEU A 263 12.55 -7.73 -23.03
N LEU A 264 13.36 -8.74 -22.74
CA LEU A 264 13.66 -9.82 -23.69
C LEU A 264 13.22 -11.16 -23.10
N ASN A 265 12.61 -12.01 -23.92
CA ASN A 265 12.31 -13.40 -23.59
C ASN A 265 13.49 -14.33 -23.94
N THR A 266 13.35 -15.65 -23.71
CA THR A 266 14.38 -16.68 -24.01
C THR A 266 14.80 -16.73 -25.49
N HIS A 267 13.94 -16.27 -26.39
CA HIS A 267 14.25 -16.16 -27.84
C HIS A 267 14.96 -14.85 -28.20
N GLY A 268 15.28 -13.98 -27.23
CA GLY A 268 15.86 -12.66 -27.47
C GLY A 268 14.89 -11.63 -28.04
N SER A 269 13.59 -11.91 -28.05
CA SER A 269 12.58 -11.03 -28.67
C SER A 269 12.08 -9.98 -27.65
N ARG A 270 11.91 -8.75 -28.14
CA ARG A 270 11.22 -7.66 -27.44
C ARG A 270 9.72 -7.91 -27.45
N PHE A 271 9.23 -8.69 -26.50
CA PHE A 271 7.84 -9.16 -26.48
C PHE A 271 6.82 -8.06 -26.18
N MET A 272 7.21 -6.96 -25.54
CA MET A 272 6.29 -5.85 -25.24
C MET A 272 5.67 -5.21 -26.47
N LEU A 273 6.31 -5.29 -27.64
CA LEU A 273 5.74 -4.84 -28.91
C LEU A 273 4.50 -5.62 -29.36
N LYS A 274 4.22 -6.79 -28.78
CA LYS A 274 2.96 -7.53 -29.00
C LYS A 274 1.80 -6.93 -28.20
N TRP A 275 2.11 -6.32 -27.05
CA TRP A 275 1.13 -5.75 -26.13
C TRP A 275 0.81 -4.29 -26.43
N ASP A 276 1.83 -3.53 -26.80
CA ASP A 276 1.71 -2.14 -27.20
C ASP A 276 2.71 -1.88 -28.35
N PRO A 277 2.26 -1.99 -29.61
CA PRO A 277 3.13 -1.81 -30.78
C PRO A 277 3.75 -0.41 -30.89
N GLU A 278 3.09 0.61 -30.34
CA GLU A 278 3.54 2.00 -30.44
C GLU A 278 4.52 2.36 -29.32
N ARG A 279 4.23 1.97 -28.07
CA ARG A 279 5.00 2.36 -26.90
C ARG A 279 5.97 1.29 -26.41
N GLY A 280 5.73 0.02 -26.73
CA GLY A 280 6.55 -1.09 -26.27
C GLY A 280 6.69 -1.11 -24.73
N GLU A 281 7.91 -1.09 -24.22
CA GLU A 281 8.22 -1.10 -22.79
C GLU A 281 7.86 0.21 -22.07
N SER A 282 7.58 1.30 -22.81
CA SER A 282 7.14 2.59 -22.23
C SER A 282 5.63 2.67 -22.00
N THR A 283 4.90 1.57 -22.18
CA THR A 283 3.46 1.46 -21.89
C THR A 283 3.16 1.52 -20.38
N THR A 284 1.89 1.41 -19.99
CA THR A 284 1.49 1.47 -18.57
C THR A 284 1.99 0.26 -17.78
N ARG A 285 2.09 0.41 -16.47
CA ARG A 285 2.71 -0.57 -15.55
C ARG A 285 2.01 -1.91 -15.53
N ASP A 286 0.69 -1.91 -15.62
CA ASP A 286 -0.16 -3.08 -15.70
C ASP A 286 0.14 -3.90 -16.97
N TYR A 287 0.21 -3.26 -18.14
CA TYR A 287 0.55 -3.93 -19.39
C TYR A 287 1.94 -4.55 -19.37
N VAL A 288 2.93 -3.85 -18.79
CA VAL A 288 4.29 -4.41 -18.67
C VAL A 288 4.30 -5.64 -17.76
N ALA A 289 3.64 -5.57 -16.61
CA ALA A 289 3.58 -6.70 -15.67
C ALA A 289 2.84 -7.91 -16.30
N ILE A 290 1.73 -7.68 -16.99
CA ILE A 290 0.95 -8.71 -17.70
C ILE A 290 1.80 -9.34 -18.80
N GLY A 291 2.50 -8.53 -19.60
CA GLY A 291 3.37 -9.02 -20.69
C GLY A 291 4.49 -9.92 -20.16
N ILE A 292 5.18 -9.52 -19.09
CA ILE A 292 6.22 -10.33 -18.44
C ILE A 292 5.65 -11.67 -17.95
N MET A 293 4.53 -11.64 -17.23
CA MET A 293 3.95 -12.88 -16.68
C MET A 293 3.45 -13.83 -17.76
N ASN A 294 2.88 -13.32 -18.86
CA ASN A 294 2.48 -14.19 -19.97
C ASN A 294 3.68 -14.86 -20.63
N GLU A 295 4.80 -14.16 -20.86
CA GLU A 295 6.03 -14.79 -21.37
C GLU A 295 6.55 -15.88 -20.44
N ILE A 296 6.52 -15.65 -19.12
CA ILE A 296 6.91 -16.65 -18.10
C ILE A 296 5.98 -17.87 -18.15
N LEU A 297 4.67 -17.65 -18.12
CA LEU A 297 3.67 -18.73 -18.07
C LEU A 297 3.61 -19.55 -19.36
N GLU A 298 3.98 -18.96 -20.50
CA GLU A 298 4.09 -19.65 -21.78
C GLU A 298 5.46 -20.32 -22.00
N GLY A 299 6.30 -20.39 -20.97
CA GLY A 299 7.61 -21.07 -20.99
C GLY A 299 8.72 -20.32 -21.74
N ARG A 300 8.53 -19.03 -22.02
CA ARG A 300 9.54 -18.18 -22.65
C ARG A 300 10.30 -17.28 -21.66
N GLY A 301 10.13 -17.48 -20.36
CA GLY A 301 10.94 -16.91 -19.30
C GLY A 301 12.17 -17.75 -18.98
N TRP A 302 13.13 -17.15 -18.27
CA TRP A 302 14.17 -17.88 -17.54
C TRP A 302 13.68 -18.18 -16.14
N GLY A 303 14.24 -19.18 -15.51
CA GLY A 303 13.93 -19.45 -14.12
C GLY A 303 14.49 -20.78 -13.63
N ASP A 304 14.42 -20.92 -12.32
CA ASP A 304 14.71 -22.12 -11.58
C ASP A 304 13.67 -22.31 -10.46
N GLU A 305 13.89 -23.21 -9.55
CA GLU A 305 13.04 -23.47 -8.38
C GLU A 305 12.83 -22.23 -7.47
N LYS A 306 13.66 -21.18 -7.64
CA LYS A 306 13.63 -19.95 -6.82
C LYS A 306 12.81 -18.84 -7.46
N GLY A 307 12.39 -18.97 -8.71
CA GLY A 307 11.54 -18.01 -9.39
C GLY A 307 11.77 -17.95 -10.90
N SER A 308 10.90 -17.24 -11.57
CA SER A 308 10.94 -17.06 -13.03
C SER A 308 10.97 -15.58 -13.38
N TRP A 309 11.72 -15.24 -14.44
CA TRP A 309 11.95 -13.86 -14.87
C TRP A 309 12.12 -13.75 -16.39
N VAL A 310 12.11 -12.54 -16.92
CA VAL A 310 12.59 -12.16 -18.25
C VAL A 310 13.88 -11.36 -18.10
N LYS A 311 14.59 -11.08 -19.21
CA LYS A 311 15.79 -10.23 -19.15
C LYS A 311 15.45 -8.77 -19.39
N PHE A 312 15.95 -7.92 -18.50
CA PHE A 312 16.04 -6.48 -18.70
C PHE A 312 17.41 -6.12 -19.26
N SER A 313 17.46 -5.31 -20.31
CA SER A 313 18.70 -4.97 -21.02
C SER A 313 18.74 -3.49 -21.41
N MET A 314 19.90 -2.86 -21.18
CA MET A 314 20.25 -1.54 -21.71
C MET A 314 21.45 -1.60 -22.68
N ARG A 315 21.98 -2.79 -22.98
CA ARG A 315 23.20 -3.01 -23.78
C ARG A 315 23.16 -2.44 -25.20
N HIS A 316 22.00 -2.13 -25.72
CA HIS A 316 21.81 -1.52 -27.04
C HIS A 316 21.87 0.01 -27.00
N LEU A 317 21.87 0.61 -25.80
CA LEU A 317 22.00 2.04 -25.62
C LEU A 317 23.47 2.46 -25.56
N PRO A 318 23.81 3.70 -26.00
CA PRO A 318 25.15 4.25 -25.84
C PRO A 318 25.57 4.29 -24.36
N GLU A 319 26.84 3.99 -24.06
CA GLU A 319 27.35 3.95 -22.69
C GLU A 319 27.28 5.32 -22.02
N ASP A 320 27.59 6.40 -22.74
CA ASP A 320 27.48 7.78 -22.28
C ASP A 320 26.05 8.16 -21.88
N TYR A 321 25.04 7.66 -22.61
CA TYR A 321 23.64 7.85 -22.24
C TYR A 321 23.28 7.09 -20.95
N ILE A 322 23.82 5.88 -20.75
CA ILE A 322 23.63 5.12 -19.50
C ILE A 322 24.30 5.88 -18.34
N ASP A 323 25.47 6.46 -18.54
CA ASP A 323 26.16 7.29 -17.54
C ASP A 323 25.36 8.56 -17.18
N GLU A 324 24.76 9.22 -18.18
CA GLU A 324 23.87 10.36 -17.93
C GLU A 324 22.66 9.98 -17.06
N ILE A 325 22.02 8.82 -17.34
CA ILE A 325 20.92 8.29 -16.53
C ILE A 325 21.38 8.03 -15.08
N ALA A 326 22.56 7.43 -14.91
CA ALA A 326 23.15 7.13 -13.61
C ALA A 326 23.40 8.41 -12.80
N GLU A 327 24.00 9.43 -13.40
CA GLU A 327 24.25 10.74 -12.76
C GLU A 327 22.95 11.45 -12.35
N GLN A 328 21.92 11.39 -13.19
CA GLN A 328 20.62 11.94 -12.85
C GLN A 328 20.01 11.20 -11.66
N GLY A 329 20.13 9.86 -11.63
CA GLY A 329 19.72 9.03 -10.49
C GLY A 329 20.47 9.38 -9.20
N GLU A 330 21.78 9.60 -9.25
CA GLU A 330 22.59 9.97 -8.08
C GLU A 330 22.19 11.30 -7.43
N LYS A 331 21.76 12.27 -8.23
CA LYS A 331 21.30 13.57 -7.71
C LYS A 331 20.02 13.44 -6.88
N ILE A 332 19.22 12.43 -7.17
CA ILE A 332 17.93 12.16 -6.53
C ILE A 332 18.10 11.21 -5.33
N LEU A 333 19.05 10.26 -5.42
CA LEU A 333 19.27 9.22 -4.41
C LEU A 333 20.06 9.77 -3.21
N ALA A 334 19.42 9.91 -2.08
CA ALA A 334 19.96 10.63 -0.91
C ALA A 334 20.97 9.85 -0.06
N SER A 335 21.09 8.51 -0.19
CA SER A 335 22.00 7.73 0.66
C SER A 335 23.29 7.32 -0.04
N THR A 336 24.40 7.38 0.69
CA THR A 336 25.72 6.97 0.19
C THR A 336 25.73 5.51 -0.28
N LEU A 337 25.02 4.62 0.42
CA LEU A 337 24.94 3.19 0.05
C LEU A 337 24.24 3.02 -1.30
N VAL A 338 23.12 3.71 -1.50
CA VAL A 338 22.37 3.66 -2.77
C VAL A 338 23.16 4.26 -3.91
N LYS A 339 23.99 5.28 -3.65
CA LYS A 339 24.90 5.85 -4.65
C LYS A 339 25.97 4.84 -5.09
N ILE A 340 26.63 4.17 -4.13
CA ILE A 340 27.67 3.18 -4.42
C ILE A 340 27.09 2.01 -5.20
N VAL A 341 25.97 1.47 -4.73
CA VAL A 341 25.29 0.34 -5.36
C VAL A 341 24.70 0.71 -6.71
N GLY A 342 24.15 1.95 -6.81
CA GLY A 342 23.61 2.48 -8.06
C GLY A 342 24.68 2.56 -9.13
N LYS A 343 25.86 3.10 -8.84
CA LYS A 343 27.00 3.14 -9.78
C LYS A 343 27.36 1.77 -10.30
N GLN A 344 27.56 0.80 -9.42
CA GLN A 344 27.91 -0.56 -9.82
C GLN A 344 26.79 -1.22 -10.62
N PHE A 345 25.52 -0.96 -10.28
CA PHE A 345 24.37 -1.47 -11.00
C PHE A 345 24.34 -0.93 -12.45
N PHE A 346 24.48 0.38 -12.64
CA PHE A 346 24.49 0.99 -13.95
C PHE A 346 25.71 0.57 -14.78
N GLU A 347 26.89 0.45 -14.18
CA GLU A 347 28.08 -0.08 -14.86
C GLU A 347 27.84 -1.52 -15.35
N ASN A 348 27.23 -2.36 -14.54
CA ASN A 348 26.87 -3.71 -14.95
C ASN A 348 25.86 -3.73 -16.11
N LEU A 349 24.91 -2.78 -16.17
CA LEU A 349 23.89 -2.72 -17.24
C LEU A 349 24.45 -2.38 -18.61
N LYS A 350 25.65 -1.77 -18.71
CA LYS A 350 26.35 -1.57 -19.98
C LYS A 350 26.73 -2.90 -20.65
N HIS A 351 27.06 -3.89 -19.84
CA HIS A 351 27.68 -5.15 -20.31
C HIS A 351 26.79 -6.38 -20.15
N THR A 352 25.86 -6.37 -19.18
CA THR A 352 25.02 -7.52 -18.84
C THR A 352 23.53 -7.16 -18.81
N SER A 353 22.68 -8.18 -19.00
CA SER A 353 21.25 -8.08 -18.74
C SER A 353 20.96 -8.64 -17.35
N VAL A 354 19.98 -8.06 -16.67
CA VAL A 354 19.57 -8.49 -15.33
C VAL A 354 18.19 -9.16 -15.35
N PRO A 355 17.85 -10.01 -14.37
CA PRO A 355 16.51 -10.55 -14.21
C PRO A 355 15.48 -9.42 -14.04
N ALA A 356 14.31 -9.56 -14.66
CA ALA A 356 13.18 -8.68 -14.47
C ALA A 356 11.90 -9.48 -14.22
N PHE A 357 11.14 -9.11 -13.21
CA PHE A 357 9.92 -9.78 -12.80
C PHE A 357 8.94 -8.77 -12.19
N PRO A 358 7.63 -9.06 -12.18
CA PRO A 358 6.67 -8.23 -11.47
C PRO A 358 6.79 -8.42 -9.97
N ALA A 359 6.93 -7.32 -9.24
CA ALA A 359 6.87 -7.29 -7.78
C ALA A 359 5.67 -6.48 -7.30
N SER A 360 4.98 -6.93 -6.24
CA SER A 360 3.86 -6.21 -5.67
C SER A 360 4.31 -4.84 -5.16
N HIS A 361 3.51 -3.80 -5.48
CA HIS A 361 3.93 -2.42 -5.26
C HIS A 361 2.90 -1.56 -4.53
N PHE A 362 1.63 -1.64 -4.93
CA PHE A 362 0.59 -0.78 -4.39
C PHE A 362 -0.79 -1.46 -4.39
N PHE A 363 -1.56 -1.21 -3.33
CA PHE A 363 -2.95 -1.64 -3.20
C PHE A 363 -3.88 -0.50 -3.58
N CYS A 364 -4.67 -0.68 -4.67
CA CYS A 364 -5.66 0.31 -5.09
C CYS A 364 -6.97 0.18 -4.30
N GLY A 365 -7.31 -1.04 -3.89
CA GLY A 365 -8.40 -1.34 -2.98
C GLY A 365 -8.01 -1.22 -1.51
N GLY A 366 -8.98 -1.29 -0.62
CA GLY A 366 -8.76 -1.17 0.83
C GLY A 366 -10.03 -0.84 1.60
N VAL A 367 -9.90 -0.33 2.80
CA VAL A 367 -11.02 0.09 3.65
C VAL A 367 -11.81 1.20 2.95
N ARG A 368 -13.12 1.01 2.82
CA ARG A 368 -14.01 2.00 2.23
C ARG A 368 -14.15 3.22 3.13
N VAL A 369 -13.92 4.40 2.57
CA VAL A 369 -13.99 5.68 3.30
C VAL A 369 -14.80 6.71 2.54
N ASP A 370 -15.35 7.69 3.28
CA ASP A 370 -15.89 8.92 2.70
C ASP A 370 -14.78 9.98 2.49
N VAL A 371 -15.17 11.16 2.01
CA VAL A 371 -14.25 12.28 1.76
C VAL A 371 -13.53 12.79 3.02
N ASP A 372 -14.04 12.52 4.20
CA ASP A 372 -13.44 12.85 5.49
C ASP A 372 -12.72 11.66 6.13
N ALA A 373 -12.41 10.62 5.34
CA ALA A 373 -11.74 9.40 5.75
C ALA A 373 -12.51 8.55 6.79
N ARG A 374 -13.84 8.76 6.96
CA ARG A 374 -14.70 7.97 7.85
C ARG A 374 -15.05 6.63 7.21
N THR A 375 -15.04 5.58 8.01
CA THR A 375 -15.59 4.27 7.61
C THR A 375 -17.08 4.15 7.99
N ASN A 376 -17.69 3.02 7.68
CA ASN A 376 -19.04 2.69 8.18
C ASN A 376 -19.09 2.36 9.69
N ILE A 377 -17.94 2.22 10.36
CA ILE A 377 -17.86 1.96 11.80
C ILE A 377 -17.62 3.30 12.52
N PRO A 378 -18.55 3.77 13.38
CA PRO A 378 -18.37 5.00 14.12
C PRO A 378 -17.10 5.01 14.99
N GLY A 379 -16.29 6.05 14.84
CA GLY A 379 -14.99 6.17 15.52
C GLY A 379 -13.82 5.53 14.77
N LEU A 380 -14.07 4.81 13.65
CA LEU A 380 -13.01 4.26 12.81
C LEU A 380 -12.80 5.10 11.57
N PHE A 381 -11.54 5.47 11.32
CA PHE A 381 -11.07 6.21 10.16
C PHE A 381 -9.95 5.42 9.47
N ALA A 382 -9.74 5.67 8.16
CA ALA A 382 -8.62 5.07 7.44
C ALA A 382 -8.04 6.09 6.45
N ALA A 383 -6.70 6.19 6.38
CA ALA A 383 -6.00 7.17 5.56
C ALA A 383 -4.74 6.60 4.90
N GLY A 384 -4.50 6.96 3.66
CA GLY A 384 -3.39 6.46 2.86
C GLY A 384 -3.73 5.14 2.19
N GLU A 385 -2.73 4.31 1.92
CA GLU A 385 -2.88 3.10 1.11
C GLU A 385 -3.77 2.00 1.75
N VAL A 386 -4.01 2.06 3.06
CA VAL A 386 -4.96 1.16 3.73
C VAL A 386 -6.40 1.38 3.25
N SER A 387 -6.71 2.57 2.69
CA SER A 387 -8.04 2.95 2.18
C SER A 387 -8.16 2.72 0.69
N GLY A 388 -9.35 2.35 0.23
CA GLY A 388 -9.71 2.18 -1.18
C GLY A 388 -10.55 3.33 -1.74
N GLY A 389 -10.79 3.29 -3.06
CA GLY A 389 -11.73 4.17 -3.77
C GLY A 389 -11.09 5.33 -4.52
N LEU A 390 -9.95 5.88 -4.11
CA LEU A 390 -9.30 6.99 -4.80
C LEU A 390 -8.71 6.57 -6.15
N ASN A 391 -8.03 5.43 -6.21
CA ASN A 391 -7.18 5.04 -7.33
C ASN A 391 -7.89 4.18 -8.40
N GLY A 392 -9.15 3.82 -8.18
CA GLY A 392 -9.87 2.93 -9.11
C GLY A 392 -9.14 1.59 -9.30
N SER A 393 -9.09 1.11 -10.53
CA SER A 393 -8.47 -0.18 -10.85
C SER A 393 -6.96 -0.11 -11.16
N ASN A 394 -6.38 1.08 -11.25
CA ASN A 394 -4.94 1.29 -11.46
C ASN A 394 -4.51 2.65 -10.95
N ARG A 395 -3.50 2.69 -10.08
CA ARG A 395 -2.99 3.96 -9.54
C ARG A 395 -2.05 4.63 -10.53
N ILE A 396 -2.33 5.88 -10.88
CA ILE A 396 -1.42 6.73 -11.65
C ILE A 396 -0.10 6.96 -10.87
N SER A 397 1.02 7.08 -11.58
CA SER A 397 2.33 7.33 -10.95
C SER A 397 2.29 8.60 -10.08
N GLY A 398 3.06 8.66 -8.99
CA GLY A 398 3.22 9.86 -8.15
C GLY A 398 2.07 10.18 -7.18
N ASN A 399 0.90 9.55 -7.34
CA ASN A 399 -0.32 9.92 -6.58
C ASN A 399 -0.25 9.58 -5.07
N ALA A 400 0.60 8.62 -4.67
CA ALA A 400 0.57 8.06 -3.31
C ALA A 400 0.92 9.07 -2.21
N ILE A 401 1.93 9.93 -2.43
CA ILE A 401 2.35 10.91 -1.40
C ILE A 401 1.28 12.00 -1.24
N THR A 402 0.71 12.48 -2.33
CA THR A 402 -0.41 13.43 -2.27
C THR A 402 -1.62 12.83 -1.58
N GLN A 403 -1.94 11.53 -1.84
CA GLN A 403 -3.00 10.80 -1.15
C GLN A 403 -2.80 10.78 0.37
N ILE A 404 -1.61 10.37 0.85
CA ILE A 404 -1.36 10.24 2.29
C ILE A 404 -1.48 11.57 3.02
N VAL A 405 -1.04 12.69 2.42
CA VAL A 405 -1.12 14.00 3.09
C VAL A 405 -2.52 14.59 3.04
N VAL A 406 -3.29 14.39 1.97
CA VAL A 406 -4.67 14.84 1.87
C VAL A 406 -5.57 14.03 2.82
N GLN A 407 -5.55 12.71 2.70
CA GLN A 407 -6.38 11.84 3.55
C GLN A 407 -5.98 11.91 5.03
N GLY A 408 -4.68 11.95 5.34
CA GLY A 408 -4.21 12.13 6.71
C GLY A 408 -4.69 13.44 7.34
N THR A 409 -4.69 14.54 6.56
CA THR A 409 -5.25 15.83 7.01
C THR A 409 -6.73 15.70 7.37
N ARG A 410 -7.52 15.10 6.47
CA ARG A 410 -8.96 14.94 6.68
C ARG A 410 -9.28 13.99 7.82
N ALA A 411 -8.61 12.85 7.90
CA ALA A 411 -8.77 11.89 8.99
C ALA A 411 -8.47 12.52 10.37
N GLY A 412 -7.33 13.21 10.50
CA GLY A 412 -6.95 13.87 11.76
C GLY A 412 -7.95 14.93 12.21
N LYS A 413 -8.41 15.78 11.27
CA LYS A 413 -9.43 16.79 11.54
C LYS A 413 -10.77 16.14 11.93
N ALA A 414 -11.26 15.18 11.14
CA ALA A 414 -12.55 14.55 11.37
C ALA A 414 -12.57 13.71 12.66
N ALA A 415 -11.46 13.04 13.01
CA ALA A 415 -11.30 12.33 14.26
C ALA A 415 -11.35 13.26 15.47
N ALA A 416 -10.64 14.40 15.43
CA ALA A 416 -10.69 15.41 16.49
C ALA A 416 -12.09 16.02 16.67
N GLU A 417 -12.83 16.24 15.58
CA GLU A 417 -14.22 16.69 15.62
C GLU A 417 -15.16 15.62 16.20
N TYR A 418 -14.91 14.34 15.89
CA TYR A 418 -15.69 13.22 16.40
C TYR A 418 -15.55 13.10 17.93
N VAL A 419 -14.32 13.16 18.44
CA VAL A 419 -14.04 13.08 19.88
C VAL A 419 -14.80 14.13 20.68
N LYS A 420 -14.91 15.36 20.17
CA LYS A 420 -15.66 16.45 20.85
C LYS A 420 -17.14 16.16 21.03
N LYS A 421 -17.71 15.30 20.18
CA LYS A 421 -19.15 14.99 20.13
C LYS A 421 -19.50 13.63 20.75
N CYS A 422 -18.53 12.72 20.78
CA CYS A 422 -18.73 11.33 21.17
C CYS A 422 -17.86 10.99 22.38
N PRO A 423 -18.42 10.92 23.59
CA PRO A 423 -17.67 10.54 24.78
C PRO A 423 -17.14 9.12 24.66
N ARG A 424 -16.09 8.82 25.42
CA ARG A 424 -15.54 7.47 25.54
C ARG A 424 -16.61 6.50 26.01
N VAL A 425 -16.51 5.28 25.52
CA VAL A 425 -17.26 4.12 26.01
C VAL A 425 -16.25 3.17 26.61
N ASP A 426 -16.60 2.61 27.73
CA ASP A 426 -15.77 1.60 28.38
C ASP A 426 -15.73 0.33 27.53
N VAL A 427 -14.57 -0.29 27.50
CA VAL A 427 -14.39 -1.59 26.87
C VAL A 427 -15.07 -2.65 27.72
N GLU A 428 -15.95 -3.44 27.14
CA GLU A 428 -16.56 -4.57 27.82
C GLU A 428 -15.48 -5.61 28.19
N SER A 429 -15.51 -6.08 29.44
CA SER A 429 -14.50 -7.03 29.93
C SER A 429 -14.44 -8.30 29.09
N SER A 430 -15.58 -8.80 28.61
CA SER A 430 -15.65 -9.97 27.72
C SER A 430 -14.92 -9.75 26.39
N GLU A 431 -15.10 -8.60 25.76
CA GLU A 431 -14.44 -8.24 24.50
C GLU A 431 -12.92 -8.09 24.69
N LEU A 432 -12.50 -7.43 25.79
CA LEU A 432 -11.09 -7.29 26.13
C LEU A 432 -10.43 -8.67 26.34
N GLU A 433 -11.06 -9.56 27.11
CA GLU A 433 -10.51 -10.89 27.38
C GLU A 433 -10.48 -11.77 26.11
N ARG A 434 -11.48 -11.65 25.24
CA ARG A 434 -11.49 -12.30 23.92
C ARG A 434 -10.29 -11.85 23.08
N ALA A 435 -10.09 -10.53 22.95
CA ALA A 435 -8.99 -9.96 22.17
C ALA A 435 -7.61 -10.35 22.75
N LYS A 436 -7.46 -10.36 24.07
CA LYS A 436 -6.25 -10.85 24.74
C LYS A 436 -6.00 -12.32 24.49
N ALA A 437 -7.03 -13.14 24.64
CA ALA A 437 -6.93 -14.58 24.41
C ALA A 437 -6.42 -14.86 22.98
N HIS A 438 -6.92 -14.10 22.00
CA HIS A 438 -6.51 -14.20 20.61
C HIS A 438 -5.02 -13.87 20.42
N ILE A 439 -4.56 -12.68 20.85
CA ILE A 439 -3.16 -12.27 20.61
C ILE A 439 -2.15 -13.10 21.42
N LEU A 440 -2.55 -13.65 22.58
CA LEU A 440 -1.69 -14.49 23.41
C LEU A 440 -1.70 -15.98 23.02
N ALA A 441 -2.65 -16.40 22.20
CA ALA A 441 -2.82 -17.80 21.85
C ALA A 441 -1.54 -18.46 21.28
N PRO A 442 -0.79 -17.85 20.35
CA PRO A 442 0.45 -18.46 19.84
C PRO A 442 1.52 -18.66 20.91
N MET A 443 1.60 -17.76 21.89
CA MET A 443 2.56 -17.85 23.01
C MET A 443 2.21 -18.96 24.00
N ARG A 444 0.94 -19.34 24.11
CA ARG A 444 0.44 -20.33 25.07
C ARG A 444 0.47 -21.76 24.56
N ARG A 445 0.68 -21.97 23.25
CA ARG A 445 0.72 -23.31 22.64
C ARG A 445 2.12 -23.88 22.71
N ASP A 446 2.24 -25.13 23.11
CA ASP A 446 3.51 -25.89 23.18
C ASP A 446 3.75 -26.69 21.89
N GLU A 447 2.67 -27.00 21.16
CA GLU A 447 2.70 -27.68 19.86
C GLU A 447 1.90 -26.89 18.83
N GLY A 448 2.29 -26.96 17.55
CA GLY A 448 1.57 -26.27 16.49
C GLY A 448 2.39 -26.10 15.21
N VAL A 449 1.93 -25.17 14.39
CA VAL A 449 2.48 -24.88 13.06
C VAL A 449 3.43 -23.67 13.12
N SER A 450 4.51 -23.71 12.34
CA SER A 450 5.41 -22.58 12.14
C SER A 450 4.71 -21.49 11.32
N ALA A 451 4.61 -20.28 11.87
CA ALA A 451 4.05 -19.12 11.17
C ALA A 451 4.89 -18.77 9.93
N VAL A 452 6.21 -18.91 10.00
CA VAL A 452 7.14 -18.63 8.88
C VAL A 452 6.91 -19.59 7.71
N ASP A 453 6.70 -20.89 7.99
CA ASP A 453 6.47 -21.87 6.93
C ASP A 453 5.07 -21.68 6.31
N LEU A 454 4.08 -21.36 7.14
CA LEU A 454 2.74 -21.02 6.68
C LEU A 454 2.76 -19.77 5.78
N LYS A 455 3.49 -18.71 6.17
CA LYS A 455 3.70 -17.49 5.37
C LYS A 455 4.32 -17.82 4.01
N ARG A 456 5.36 -18.65 3.96
CA ARG A 456 6.01 -19.05 2.71
C ARG A 456 5.05 -19.79 1.76
N ARG A 457 4.26 -20.73 2.30
CA ARG A 457 3.25 -21.46 1.53
C ARG A 457 2.17 -20.51 0.99
N MET A 458 1.67 -19.61 1.82
CA MET A 458 0.71 -18.58 1.42
C MET A 458 1.28 -17.68 0.32
N GLN A 459 2.52 -17.20 0.47
CA GLN A 459 3.18 -16.37 -0.54
C GLN A 459 3.35 -17.09 -1.88
N LYS A 460 3.61 -18.40 -1.86
CA LYS A 460 3.66 -19.21 -3.09
C LYS A 460 2.29 -19.25 -3.77
N VAL A 461 1.21 -19.55 -3.04
CA VAL A 461 -0.16 -19.53 -3.57
C VAL A 461 -0.52 -18.14 -4.11
N ALA A 462 -0.19 -17.08 -3.39
CA ALA A 462 -0.44 -15.72 -3.82
C ALA A 462 0.22 -15.39 -5.15
N LEU A 463 1.51 -15.75 -5.32
CA LEU A 463 2.25 -15.50 -6.56
C LEU A 463 1.70 -16.30 -7.74
N GLU A 464 1.49 -17.59 -7.55
CA GLU A 464 1.15 -18.53 -8.63
C GLU A 464 -0.32 -18.42 -9.07
N LYS A 465 -1.25 -18.12 -8.14
CA LYS A 465 -2.70 -18.21 -8.38
C LYS A 465 -3.43 -16.87 -8.30
N VAL A 466 -2.92 -15.90 -7.52
CA VAL A 466 -3.58 -14.62 -7.23
C VAL A 466 -2.71 -13.42 -7.66
N GLY A 467 -1.66 -13.68 -8.43
CA GLY A 467 -0.69 -12.68 -8.91
C GLY A 467 -1.23 -11.79 -10.03
N VAL A 468 -0.36 -11.48 -10.99
CA VAL A 468 -0.68 -10.57 -12.11
C VAL A 468 -1.69 -11.19 -13.09
N VAL A 469 -1.48 -12.46 -13.47
CA VAL A 469 -2.34 -13.21 -14.40
C VAL A 469 -3.15 -14.22 -13.61
N ARG A 470 -4.45 -14.20 -13.76
CA ARG A 470 -5.42 -14.99 -12.99
C ARG A 470 -6.36 -15.74 -13.93
N ASP A 471 -6.92 -16.82 -13.43
CA ASP A 471 -8.06 -17.53 -14.06
C ASP A 471 -8.95 -18.17 -12.97
N GLU A 472 -10.14 -18.61 -13.35
CA GLU A 472 -11.13 -19.15 -12.42
C GLU A 472 -10.60 -20.36 -11.65
N ASN A 473 -9.91 -21.29 -12.34
CA ASN A 473 -9.40 -22.52 -11.72
C ASN A 473 -8.32 -22.20 -10.68
N GLY A 474 -7.33 -21.36 -11.03
CA GLY A 474 -6.29 -20.95 -10.10
C GLY A 474 -6.84 -20.22 -8.88
N LEU A 475 -7.84 -19.35 -9.07
CA LEU A 475 -8.49 -18.64 -7.95
C LEU A 475 -9.27 -19.61 -7.03
N LYS A 476 -9.95 -20.60 -7.58
CA LYS A 476 -10.65 -21.64 -6.79
C LYS A 476 -9.67 -22.52 -6.01
N GLU A 477 -8.57 -22.95 -6.65
CA GLU A 477 -7.49 -23.69 -5.99
C GLU A 477 -6.86 -22.86 -4.85
N ALA A 478 -6.66 -21.55 -5.08
CA ALA A 478 -6.17 -20.65 -4.04
C ALA A 478 -7.13 -20.58 -2.84
N LEU A 479 -8.45 -20.46 -3.06
CA LEU A 479 -9.43 -20.44 -1.97
C LEU A 479 -9.43 -21.72 -1.16
N GLN A 480 -9.30 -22.88 -1.80
CA GLN A 480 -9.18 -24.17 -1.10
C GLN A 480 -7.91 -24.18 -0.22
N ALA A 481 -6.75 -23.84 -0.79
CA ALA A 481 -5.49 -23.79 -0.06
C ALA A 481 -5.54 -22.79 1.10
N LEU A 482 -6.19 -21.63 0.91
CA LEU A 482 -6.37 -20.63 1.96
C LEU A 482 -7.27 -21.11 3.10
N SER A 483 -8.30 -21.90 2.81
CA SER A 483 -9.17 -22.52 3.83
C SER A 483 -8.35 -23.46 4.73
N GLU A 484 -7.53 -24.33 4.15
CA GLU A 484 -6.65 -25.24 4.88
C GLU A 484 -5.61 -24.46 5.73
N MET A 485 -4.96 -23.44 5.13
CA MET A 485 -3.99 -22.61 5.84
C MET A 485 -4.63 -21.78 6.96
N ARG A 486 -5.89 -21.42 6.85
CA ARG A 486 -6.61 -20.69 7.91
C ARG A 486 -6.87 -21.58 9.13
N GLU A 487 -7.23 -22.86 8.92
CA GLU A 487 -7.30 -23.83 10.01
C GLU A 487 -5.94 -24.05 10.69
N GLU A 488 -4.88 -24.10 9.89
CA GLU A 488 -3.52 -24.19 10.41
C GLU A 488 -3.10 -22.93 11.17
N SER A 489 -3.46 -21.72 10.70
CA SER A 489 -3.11 -20.46 11.36
C SER A 489 -3.68 -20.38 12.78
N ALA A 490 -4.87 -20.95 13.00
CA ALA A 490 -5.46 -21.08 14.32
C ALA A 490 -4.61 -21.94 15.28
N ARG A 491 -3.64 -22.70 14.76
CA ARG A 491 -2.72 -23.57 15.53
C ARG A 491 -1.26 -23.11 15.46
N THR A 492 -1.01 -21.87 15.00
CA THR A 492 0.37 -21.35 15.02
C THR A 492 0.90 -21.28 16.45
N MET A 493 2.17 -21.62 16.63
CA MET A 493 2.83 -21.59 17.92
C MET A 493 4.15 -20.84 17.85
N VAL A 494 4.59 -20.35 18.99
CA VAL A 494 5.87 -19.67 19.21
C VAL A 494 6.77 -20.60 20.01
N ARG A 495 7.97 -20.87 19.52
CA ARG A 495 8.94 -21.78 20.16
C ARG A 495 9.60 -21.12 21.37
N ASP A 496 10.12 -19.92 21.18
CA ASP A 496 10.68 -19.13 22.27
C ASP A 496 9.56 -18.39 23.02
N LYS A 497 9.39 -18.69 24.29
CA LYS A 497 8.34 -18.09 25.13
C LYS A 497 8.76 -16.76 25.78
N ASN A 498 9.97 -16.26 25.48
CA ASN A 498 10.35 -14.91 25.89
C ASN A 498 9.54 -13.87 25.06
N PRO A 499 8.75 -13.00 25.69
CA PRO A 499 7.92 -12.05 24.95
C PRO A 499 8.69 -10.85 24.39
N VAL A 500 9.93 -10.58 24.88
CA VAL A 500 10.72 -9.41 24.49
C VAL A 500 11.35 -9.61 23.11
N TYR A 501 11.06 -8.71 22.16
CA TYR A 501 11.48 -8.80 20.76
C TYR A 501 11.16 -10.14 20.09
N ASN A 502 10.05 -10.75 20.44
CA ASN A 502 9.63 -12.04 19.91
C ASN A 502 9.06 -11.92 18.49
N ILE A 503 9.91 -12.11 17.49
CA ILE A 503 9.52 -12.00 16.08
C ILE A 503 8.57 -13.14 15.67
N GLU A 504 8.74 -14.36 16.22
CA GLU A 504 7.82 -15.48 15.93
C GLU A 504 6.39 -15.17 16.39
N TRP A 505 6.22 -14.47 17.51
CA TRP A 505 4.91 -14.03 17.96
C TRP A 505 4.25 -13.05 17.00
N ILE A 506 5.03 -12.08 16.51
CA ILE A 506 4.55 -11.12 15.53
C ILE A 506 4.19 -11.81 14.21
N GLU A 507 5.06 -12.69 13.70
CA GLU A 507 4.79 -13.45 12.47
C GLU A 507 3.53 -14.30 12.59
N ALA A 508 3.24 -14.88 13.75
CA ALA A 508 2.03 -15.66 13.98
C ALA A 508 0.75 -14.83 13.85
N LEU A 509 0.75 -13.59 14.33
CA LEU A 509 -0.38 -12.66 14.18
C LEU A 509 -0.46 -12.08 12.78
N GLN A 510 0.68 -11.76 12.17
CA GLN A 510 0.72 -11.22 10.82
C GLN A 510 0.25 -12.20 9.77
N VAL A 511 0.61 -13.49 9.87
CA VAL A 511 0.21 -14.50 8.88
C VAL A 511 -1.31 -14.67 8.84
N GLU A 512 -1.99 -14.55 9.97
CA GLU A 512 -3.45 -14.58 10.03
C GLU A 512 -4.06 -13.35 9.32
N ASN A 513 -3.51 -12.15 9.54
CA ASN A 513 -3.93 -10.93 8.85
C ASN A 513 -3.68 -11.03 7.34
N MET A 514 -2.52 -11.58 6.93
CA MET A 514 -2.17 -11.80 5.53
C MET A 514 -3.11 -12.79 4.85
N LEU A 515 -3.44 -13.91 5.51
CA LEU A 515 -4.41 -14.90 5.00
C LEU A 515 -5.80 -14.28 4.82
N THR A 516 -6.28 -13.52 5.80
CA THR A 516 -7.56 -12.80 5.72
C THR A 516 -7.57 -11.83 4.53
N THR A 517 -6.50 -11.07 4.35
CA THR A 517 -6.39 -10.09 3.26
C THR A 517 -6.27 -10.79 1.90
N LEU A 518 -5.51 -11.88 1.80
CA LEU A 518 -5.41 -12.65 0.55
C LEU A 518 -6.73 -13.33 0.18
N GLU A 519 -7.52 -13.78 1.16
CA GLU A 519 -8.87 -14.31 0.90
C GLU A 519 -9.78 -13.22 0.33
N MET A 520 -9.76 -11.99 0.88
CA MET A 520 -10.52 -10.86 0.32
C MET A 520 -10.13 -10.57 -1.13
N ILE A 521 -8.82 -10.57 -1.43
CA ILE A 521 -8.30 -10.38 -2.79
C ILE A 521 -8.81 -11.48 -3.71
N THR A 522 -8.69 -12.74 -3.29
CA THR A 522 -9.00 -13.90 -4.12
C THR A 522 -10.50 -14.00 -4.43
N ARG A 523 -11.37 -13.81 -3.42
CA ARG A 523 -12.83 -13.81 -3.60
C ARG A 523 -13.28 -12.64 -4.49
N SER A 524 -12.71 -11.45 -4.31
CA SER A 524 -13.01 -10.30 -5.16
C SER A 524 -12.54 -10.52 -6.60
N ALA A 525 -11.36 -11.12 -6.79
CA ALA A 525 -10.84 -11.47 -8.11
C ALA A 525 -11.67 -12.54 -8.82
N LEU A 526 -12.16 -13.55 -8.08
CA LEU A 526 -13.03 -14.60 -8.61
C LEU A 526 -14.41 -14.04 -9.01
N MET A 527 -14.96 -13.12 -8.23
CA MET A 527 -16.25 -12.49 -8.49
C MET A 527 -16.22 -11.61 -9.75
N ARG A 528 -15.12 -10.88 -10.03
CA ARG A 528 -15.00 -9.96 -11.16
C ARG A 528 -14.64 -10.70 -12.46
N ASN A 529 -15.61 -10.90 -13.31
CA ASN A 529 -15.48 -11.62 -14.58
C ASN A 529 -15.20 -10.66 -15.75
N GLU A 530 -14.12 -9.91 -15.64
CA GLU A 530 -13.55 -9.01 -16.65
C GLU A 530 -12.07 -8.81 -16.39
N SER A 531 -11.37 -8.16 -17.32
CA SER A 531 -10.04 -7.58 -17.11
C SER A 531 -10.12 -6.06 -17.12
N ARG A 532 -9.54 -5.42 -16.07
CA ARG A 532 -9.56 -3.95 -15.93
C ARG A 532 -8.38 -3.47 -15.09
N GLY A 533 -7.56 -2.56 -15.64
CA GLY A 533 -6.38 -2.04 -14.97
C GLY A 533 -5.43 -3.15 -14.54
N VAL A 534 -5.12 -3.21 -13.24
CA VAL A 534 -4.20 -4.22 -12.68
C VAL A 534 -4.84 -5.58 -12.42
N HIS A 535 -6.13 -5.74 -12.67
CA HIS A 535 -6.81 -7.03 -12.60
C HIS A 535 -6.93 -7.65 -13.98
N TYR A 536 -6.14 -8.69 -14.24
CA TYR A 536 -6.16 -9.42 -15.51
C TYR A 536 -6.62 -10.85 -15.31
N ARG A 537 -7.72 -11.19 -15.97
CA ARG A 537 -8.33 -12.53 -16.04
C ARG A 537 -8.10 -13.12 -17.42
N ARG A 538 -7.29 -14.18 -17.52
CA ARG A 538 -7.03 -14.86 -18.81
C ARG A 538 -8.29 -15.43 -19.45
N ASP A 539 -9.22 -15.86 -18.63
CA ASP A 539 -10.53 -16.40 -19.01
C ASP A 539 -11.57 -15.30 -19.35
N PHE A 540 -11.31 -14.03 -18.93
CA PHE A 540 -12.12 -12.86 -19.25
C PHE A 540 -11.20 -11.67 -19.62
N PRO A 541 -10.54 -11.70 -20.79
CA PRO A 541 -9.47 -10.74 -21.09
C PRO A 541 -9.95 -9.32 -21.39
N GLU A 542 -11.23 -9.15 -21.69
CA GLU A 542 -11.83 -7.85 -22.04
C GLU A 542 -12.47 -7.17 -20.82
N SER A 543 -12.60 -5.83 -20.89
CA SER A 543 -13.36 -5.07 -19.92
C SER A 543 -14.86 -5.06 -20.25
N ASP A 544 -15.72 -5.07 -19.24
CA ASP A 544 -17.17 -5.10 -19.38
C ASP A 544 -17.82 -3.98 -18.53
N ASP A 545 -17.97 -2.80 -19.12
CA ASP A 545 -18.57 -1.65 -18.43
C ASP A 545 -20.03 -1.89 -18.05
N SER A 546 -20.76 -2.72 -18.82
CA SER A 546 -22.18 -2.97 -18.60
C SER A 546 -22.45 -3.68 -17.27
N ASN A 547 -21.58 -4.64 -16.91
CA ASN A 547 -21.72 -5.46 -15.72
C ASN A 547 -20.78 -5.06 -14.60
N TRP A 548 -19.57 -4.53 -14.93
CA TRP A 548 -18.48 -4.40 -13.97
C TRP A 548 -18.00 -2.96 -13.71
N LEU A 549 -18.68 -1.93 -14.25
CA LEU A 549 -18.44 -0.55 -13.83
C LEU A 549 -19.05 -0.32 -12.42
N ARG A 550 -18.59 -1.13 -11.47
CA ARG A 550 -19.05 -1.22 -10.09
C ARG A 550 -17.89 -1.55 -9.16
N HIS A 551 -17.95 -1.08 -7.94
CA HIS A 551 -17.10 -1.55 -6.87
C HIS A 551 -17.54 -2.93 -6.38
N ILE A 552 -16.58 -3.79 -6.00
CA ILE A 552 -16.84 -4.96 -5.18
C ILE A 552 -16.63 -4.56 -3.72
N VAL A 553 -17.62 -4.83 -2.89
CA VAL A 553 -17.60 -4.56 -1.44
C VAL A 553 -17.46 -5.86 -0.70
N VAL A 554 -16.44 -5.96 0.15
CA VAL A 554 -16.22 -7.09 1.07
C VAL A 554 -16.60 -6.65 2.47
N LYS A 555 -17.36 -7.45 3.18
CA LYS A 555 -17.74 -7.22 4.58
C LYS A 555 -17.92 -8.53 5.35
N LYS A 556 -17.77 -8.45 6.67
CA LYS A 556 -18.08 -9.55 7.57
C LYS A 556 -19.56 -9.49 7.95
N ARG A 557 -20.28 -10.61 7.80
CA ARG A 557 -21.68 -10.78 8.27
C ARG A 557 -21.80 -12.18 8.86
N ASP A 558 -22.26 -12.28 10.09
CA ASP A 558 -22.48 -13.56 10.79
C ASP A 558 -21.27 -14.52 10.71
N GLU A 559 -20.07 -13.98 10.96
CA GLU A 559 -18.75 -14.63 10.87
C GLU A 559 -18.32 -15.03 9.44
N GLU A 560 -19.12 -14.78 8.41
CA GLU A 560 -18.80 -15.08 7.01
C GLU A 560 -18.30 -13.86 6.24
N MET A 561 -17.42 -14.12 5.26
CA MET A 561 -16.97 -13.11 4.29
C MET A 561 -18.00 -13.01 3.15
N VAL A 562 -18.77 -11.93 3.14
CA VAL A 562 -19.79 -11.65 2.13
C VAL A 562 -19.29 -10.60 1.15
N LEU A 563 -19.51 -10.87 -0.13
CA LEU A 563 -19.20 -9.92 -1.22
C LEU A 563 -20.51 -9.40 -1.83
N ASP A 564 -20.48 -8.10 -2.15
CA ASP A 564 -21.58 -7.40 -2.81
C ASP A 564 -21.01 -6.40 -3.84
N THR A 565 -21.85 -5.78 -4.63
CA THR A 565 -21.45 -4.73 -5.56
C THR A 565 -22.17 -3.42 -5.28
N THR A 566 -21.47 -2.29 -5.51
CA THR A 566 -22.07 -0.97 -5.40
C THR A 566 -21.71 -0.11 -6.62
N PRO A 567 -22.61 0.76 -7.11
CA PRO A 567 -22.30 1.66 -8.20
C PRO A 567 -21.12 2.58 -7.89
N VAL A 568 -20.34 2.92 -8.93
CA VAL A 568 -19.30 3.94 -8.83
C VAL A 568 -19.92 5.32 -8.72
N VAL A 569 -19.40 6.16 -7.85
CA VAL A 569 -19.84 7.56 -7.73
C VAL A 569 -19.13 8.39 -8.79
N MET A 570 -19.87 8.79 -9.82
CA MET A 570 -19.38 9.62 -10.92
C MET A 570 -19.98 11.02 -10.83
N THR A 571 -19.15 12.01 -10.57
CA THR A 571 -19.59 13.42 -10.41
C THR A 571 -19.32 14.25 -11.65
N ARG A 572 -18.22 14.01 -12.39
CA ARG A 572 -17.78 14.82 -13.53
C ARG A 572 -17.60 14.03 -14.83
N MET A 573 -17.08 12.80 -14.75
CA MET A 573 -16.72 12.02 -15.94
C MET A 573 -17.44 10.67 -15.99
N LYS A 574 -17.87 10.29 -17.20
CA LYS A 574 -18.44 8.97 -17.51
C LYS A 574 -17.70 8.34 -18.70
N PRO A 575 -17.60 7.00 -18.78
CA PRO A 575 -17.07 6.34 -19.97
C PRO A 575 -17.84 6.77 -21.22
N GLY A 576 -17.10 7.00 -22.34
CA GLY A 576 -17.69 7.43 -23.61
C GLY A 576 -18.24 8.85 -23.66
N GLY A 577 -18.17 9.62 -22.59
CA GLY A 577 -18.47 11.06 -22.59
C GLY A 577 -17.28 11.83 -23.18
N ALA A 578 -17.55 12.86 -24.00
CA ALA A 578 -16.51 13.80 -24.38
C ALA A 578 -15.97 14.49 -23.11
N ALA A 579 -14.65 14.56 -22.99
CA ALA A 579 -13.95 15.26 -21.92
C ALA A 579 -14.13 16.78 -22.05
#